data_9e0efb3422902c8b41e8376a9a90dcf3
#
_entry.id   9e0efb3422902c8b41e8376a9a90dcf3
#
_cell.length_a   1.000
_cell.length_b   1.000
_cell.length_c   1.000
_cell.angle_alpha   90.00
_cell.angle_beta   90.00
_cell.angle_gamma   90.00
#
_symmetry.space_group_name_H-M   'P 1'
#
loop_
_entity.id
_entity.type
_entity.pdbx_description
1 polymer ?
#
loop_
_entity_poly.entity_id
_entity_poly.type
_entity_poly.pdbx_seq_one_letter_code
_entity_poly.pdbx_strand_id
1 'polypeptide(L)'
;YPAWQLLFLASGRWLWYAEADSERSILNAQKDDEMNKREQYRRIIKFVTSISIVALQTLLYWFVWMNFYASNIELPFFRKGNWLMAALYGILMLFFAHTYGGLRIGFLRKWDTIYSHMLAVICVNAVTYIQICLLDRHFVNAGPLVGMTVLQFIMVTIWANVFQKVYGKIFPPRKMILVCGERPAFGLKEKINSRNDKYNICEMVNINQGMNHVYKRIQQYECVIIGDIPSQQRNEIMKYCFEKSIRTYMLPKISDIILRGSDDIHLFDSPLLLARNNGFTFEQRLMKRCLDIVASLILLVVASPIMLVTAAAIKLQDGGDIIHKQ
;
A
#
# COMPACT_ATOMS: atom_id res chain seq x y z
N TYR A 1 22.69 29.70 -58.50
CA TYR A 1 21.50 29.87 -57.69
C TYR A 1 21.76 30.96 -56.66
N PRO A 2 20.94 32.02 -56.58
CA PRO A 2 21.24 33.14 -55.70
C PRO A 2 21.03 32.72 -54.23
N ALA A 3 21.98 33.10 -53.37
CA ALA A 3 22.04 32.81 -51.93
C ALA A 3 20.74 33.16 -51.15
N TRP A 4 19.89 33.99 -51.70
CA TRP A 4 18.59 34.40 -51.18
C TRP A 4 17.58 33.27 -51.06
N GLN A 5 17.56 32.29 -51.96
CA GLN A 5 16.64 31.16 -51.88
C GLN A 5 16.99 30.17 -50.78
N LEU A 6 18.27 30.03 -50.44
CA LEU A 6 18.72 29.18 -49.35
C LEU A 6 18.41 29.80 -47.99
N LEU A 7 18.46 31.12 -47.85
CA LEU A 7 18.07 31.86 -46.65
C LEU A 7 16.54 31.79 -46.39
N PHE A 8 15.75 31.86 -47.44
CA PHE A 8 14.29 31.78 -47.34
C PHE A 8 13.80 30.34 -46.95
N LEU A 9 14.45 29.32 -47.51
CA LEU A 9 14.20 27.91 -47.17
C LEU A 9 14.69 27.54 -45.75
N ALA A 10 15.77 28.19 -45.31
CA ALA A 10 16.26 28.02 -43.94
C ALA A 10 15.33 28.70 -42.90
N SER A 11 14.91 29.94 -43.16
CA SER A 11 14.02 30.69 -42.27
C SER A 11 12.61 30.04 -42.17
N GLY A 12 12.05 29.56 -43.29
CA GLY A 12 10.77 28.85 -43.30
C GLY A 12 10.83 27.52 -42.54
N ARG A 13 11.95 26.83 -42.60
CA ARG A 13 12.16 25.58 -41.85
C ARG A 13 12.30 25.82 -40.34
N TRP A 14 12.98 26.89 -39.95
CA TRP A 14 13.12 27.29 -38.55
C TRP A 14 11.78 27.73 -37.94
N LEU A 15 10.95 28.47 -38.63
CA LEU A 15 9.61 28.86 -38.23
C LEU A 15 8.69 27.62 -38.05
N TRP A 16 8.76 26.68 -38.97
CA TRP A 16 8.00 25.44 -38.90
C TRP A 16 8.40 24.55 -37.72
N TYR A 17 9.70 24.49 -37.43
CA TYR A 17 10.21 23.77 -36.24
C TYR A 17 9.79 24.47 -34.96
N ALA A 18 9.84 25.78 -34.89
CA ALA A 18 9.41 26.55 -33.71
C ALA A 18 7.90 26.46 -33.46
N GLU A 19 7.09 26.44 -34.51
CA GLU A 19 5.65 26.30 -34.43
C GLU A 19 5.25 24.87 -34.02
N ALA A 20 5.90 23.84 -34.57
CA ALA A 20 5.71 22.45 -34.19
C ALA A 20 6.16 22.16 -32.74
N ASP A 21 7.23 22.81 -32.24
CA ASP A 21 7.65 22.70 -30.86
C ASP A 21 6.71 23.45 -29.90
N SER A 22 6.16 24.58 -30.33
CA SER A 22 5.14 25.32 -29.58
C SER A 22 3.84 24.53 -29.46
N GLU A 23 3.32 24.00 -30.57
CA GLU A 23 2.13 23.13 -30.53
C GLU A 23 2.34 21.87 -29.67
N ARG A 24 3.51 21.23 -29.76
CA ARG A 24 3.86 20.10 -28.90
C ARG A 24 3.95 20.48 -27.43
N SER A 25 4.46 21.65 -27.10
CA SER A 25 4.53 22.15 -25.72
C SER A 25 3.13 22.40 -25.15
N ILE A 26 2.22 22.98 -25.94
CA ILE A 26 0.82 23.20 -25.55
C ILE A 26 0.09 21.88 -25.38
N LEU A 27 0.26 20.92 -26.29
CA LEU A 27 -0.33 19.58 -26.20
C LEU A 27 0.18 18.80 -24.98
N ASN A 28 1.47 18.92 -24.68
CA ASN A 28 2.06 18.30 -23.48
C ASN A 28 1.52 18.96 -22.20
N ALA A 29 1.41 20.28 -22.15
CA ALA A 29 0.82 21.01 -21.01
C ALA A 29 -0.64 20.64 -20.78
N GLN A 30 -1.45 20.50 -21.84
CA GLN A 30 -2.83 20.03 -21.74
C GLN A 30 -2.92 18.59 -21.26
N LYS A 31 -2.06 17.71 -21.74
CA LYS A 31 -1.98 16.30 -21.31
C LYS A 31 -1.58 16.18 -19.84
N ASP A 32 -0.66 17.02 -19.38
CA ASP A 32 -0.20 17.07 -17.99
C ASP A 32 -1.31 17.59 -17.05
N ASP A 33 -2.09 18.58 -17.50
CA ASP A 33 -3.22 19.10 -16.74
C ASP A 33 -4.37 18.08 -16.64
N GLU A 34 -4.68 17.39 -17.73
CA GLU A 34 -5.65 16.29 -17.72
C GLU A 34 -5.18 15.11 -16.83
N MET A 35 -3.90 14.76 -16.88
CA MET A 35 -3.34 13.72 -16.02
C MET A 35 -3.41 14.11 -14.55
N ASN A 36 -3.11 15.36 -14.22
CA ASN A 36 -3.15 15.86 -12.85
C ASN A 36 -4.59 15.89 -12.31
N LYS A 37 -5.56 16.33 -13.10
CA LYS A 37 -6.99 16.26 -12.78
C LYS A 37 -7.44 14.82 -12.53
N ARG A 38 -7.10 13.88 -13.41
CA ARG A 38 -7.43 12.45 -13.22
C ARG A 38 -6.83 11.88 -11.94
N GLU A 39 -5.61 12.27 -11.55
CA GLU A 39 -5.00 11.81 -10.31
C GLU A 39 -5.63 12.43 -9.06
N GLN A 40 -6.08 13.68 -9.12
CA GLN A 40 -6.83 14.32 -8.05
C GLN A 40 -8.16 13.59 -7.82
N TYR A 41 -8.96 13.34 -8.87
CA TYR A 41 -10.19 12.56 -8.78
C TYR A 41 -9.95 11.16 -8.22
N ARG A 42 -8.86 10.53 -8.60
CA ARG A 42 -8.47 9.21 -8.08
C ARG A 42 -8.20 9.22 -6.59
N ARG A 43 -7.58 10.27 -6.05
CA ARG A 43 -7.34 10.43 -4.61
C ARG A 43 -8.65 10.64 -3.86
N ILE A 44 -9.51 11.52 -4.37
CA ILE A 44 -10.82 11.82 -3.78
C ILE A 44 -11.70 10.56 -3.73
N ILE A 45 -11.80 9.82 -4.84
CA ILE A 45 -12.59 8.58 -4.89
C ILE A 45 -12.08 7.56 -3.87
N LYS A 46 -10.77 7.38 -3.76
CA LYS A 46 -10.18 6.47 -2.76
C LYS A 46 -10.49 6.91 -1.34
N PHE A 47 -10.39 8.21 -1.05
CA PHE A 47 -10.66 8.76 0.26
C PHE A 47 -12.14 8.61 0.64
N VAL A 48 -13.06 9.00 -0.24
CA VAL A 48 -14.50 8.83 -0.03
C VAL A 48 -14.86 7.35 0.18
N THR A 49 -14.28 6.46 -0.61
CA THR A 49 -14.53 5.03 -0.48
C THR A 49 -13.99 4.47 0.82
N SER A 50 -12.80 4.93 1.27
CA SER A 50 -12.23 4.52 2.57
C SER A 50 -13.11 4.97 3.74
N ILE A 51 -13.62 6.19 3.68
CA ILE A 51 -14.52 6.70 4.72
C ILE A 51 -15.87 5.99 4.67
N SER A 52 -16.40 5.68 3.48
CA SER A 52 -17.71 5.03 3.35
C SER A 52 -17.77 3.67 4.04
N ILE A 53 -16.72 2.85 3.93
CA ILE A 53 -16.72 1.53 4.59
C ILE A 53 -16.64 1.67 6.11
N VAL A 54 -15.84 2.60 6.63
CA VAL A 54 -15.74 2.86 8.07
C VAL A 54 -17.08 3.39 8.61
N ALA A 55 -17.72 4.31 7.88
CA ALA A 55 -19.03 4.82 8.24
C ALA A 55 -20.10 3.72 8.27
N LEU A 56 -20.13 2.84 7.24
CA LEU A 56 -21.04 1.71 7.20
C LEU A 56 -20.85 0.76 8.39
N GLN A 57 -19.61 0.48 8.76
CA GLN A 57 -19.31 -0.39 9.92
C GLN A 57 -19.68 0.27 11.23
N THR A 58 -19.46 1.58 11.37
CA THR A 58 -19.86 2.35 12.55
C THR A 58 -21.39 2.43 12.66
N LEU A 59 -22.10 2.60 11.54
CA LEU A 59 -23.58 2.57 11.53
C LEU A 59 -24.13 1.21 11.95
N LEU A 60 -23.51 0.12 11.48
CA LEU A 60 -23.93 -1.23 11.91
C LEU A 60 -23.68 -1.44 13.40
N TYR A 61 -22.54 -0.97 13.92
CA TYR A 61 -22.28 -0.99 15.36
C TYR A 61 -23.31 -0.15 16.12
N TRP A 62 -23.64 1.07 15.65
CA TRP A 62 -24.67 1.91 16.26
C TRP A 62 -26.00 1.21 16.36
N PHE A 63 -26.42 0.52 15.28
CA PHE A 63 -27.66 -0.25 15.27
C PHE A 63 -27.66 -1.37 16.32
N VAL A 64 -26.58 -2.15 16.40
CA VAL A 64 -26.44 -3.23 17.38
C VAL A 64 -26.35 -2.69 18.80
N TRP A 65 -25.60 -1.59 19.01
CA TRP A 65 -25.51 -0.93 20.31
C TRP A 65 -26.87 -0.50 20.82
N MET A 66 -27.64 0.22 20.02
CA MET A 66 -28.94 0.76 20.43
C MET A 66 -29.99 -0.31 20.70
N ASN A 67 -29.97 -1.43 19.96
CA ASN A 67 -31.02 -2.47 20.10
C ASN A 67 -30.68 -3.53 21.16
N PHE A 68 -29.42 -3.78 21.46
CA PHE A 68 -29.03 -4.91 22.31
C PHE A 68 -28.30 -4.54 23.59
N TYR A 69 -27.58 -3.42 23.60
CA TYR A 69 -26.71 -3.05 24.72
C TYR A 69 -27.16 -1.80 25.47
N ALA A 70 -27.56 -0.73 24.76
CA ALA A 70 -27.80 0.58 25.36
C ALA A 70 -28.86 0.62 26.46
N SER A 71 -29.87 -0.25 26.40
CA SER A 71 -30.93 -0.37 27.38
C SER A 71 -30.62 -1.35 28.53
N ASN A 72 -29.64 -2.24 28.33
CA ASN A 72 -29.35 -3.36 29.23
C ASN A 72 -28.17 -3.08 30.16
N ILE A 73 -27.47 -1.94 30.00
CA ILE A 73 -26.36 -1.53 30.87
C ILE A 73 -26.91 -1.04 32.22
N GLU A 74 -26.21 -1.38 33.30
CA GLU A 74 -26.57 -1.03 34.69
C GLU A 74 -26.85 0.49 34.87
N LEU A 75 -26.14 1.33 34.14
CA LEU A 75 -26.34 2.78 34.09
C LEU A 75 -26.52 3.25 32.63
N PRO A 76 -27.75 3.24 32.10
CA PRO A 76 -28.02 3.64 30.72
C PRO A 76 -27.56 5.06 30.45
N PHE A 77 -26.87 5.24 29.31
CA PHE A 77 -26.41 6.57 28.92
C PHE A 77 -27.57 7.42 28.42
N PHE A 78 -27.67 8.64 28.92
CA PHE A 78 -28.42 9.70 28.27
C PHE A 78 -27.80 10.00 26.88
N ARG A 79 -28.57 10.55 25.94
CA ARG A 79 -28.25 10.81 24.53
C ARG A 79 -26.74 10.96 24.17
N LYS A 80 -25.98 11.77 24.92
CA LYS A 80 -24.57 12.09 24.64
C LYS A 80 -23.63 10.89 24.78
N GLY A 81 -23.87 10.00 25.74
CA GLY A 81 -23.01 8.83 25.96
C GLY A 81 -23.10 7.80 24.82
N ASN A 82 -24.28 7.60 24.27
CA ASN A 82 -24.45 6.68 23.13
C ASN A 82 -23.71 7.16 21.89
N TRP A 83 -23.73 8.46 21.60
CA TRP A 83 -22.93 9.04 20.50
C TRP A 83 -21.42 8.90 20.73
N LEU A 84 -20.96 9.03 21.98
CA LEU A 84 -19.56 8.81 22.33
C LEU A 84 -19.13 7.38 22.03
N MET A 85 -19.98 6.38 22.32
CA MET A 85 -19.71 4.97 22.02
C MET A 85 -19.54 4.73 20.52
N ALA A 86 -20.42 5.31 19.70
CA ALA A 86 -20.30 5.22 18.25
C ALA A 86 -19.05 5.93 17.70
N ALA A 87 -18.75 7.12 18.24
CA ALA A 87 -17.57 7.87 17.86
C ALA A 87 -16.27 7.11 18.22
N LEU A 88 -16.21 6.53 19.41
CA LEU A 88 -15.07 5.74 19.86
C LEU A 88 -14.87 4.50 18.99
N TYR A 89 -15.96 3.78 18.65
CA TYR A 89 -15.92 2.68 17.72
C TYR A 89 -15.37 3.09 16.35
N GLY A 90 -15.85 4.21 15.79
CA GLY A 90 -15.41 4.76 14.52
C GLY A 90 -13.92 5.13 14.53
N ILE A 91 -13.45 5.74 15.61
CA ILE A 91 -12.03 6.10 15.81
C ILE A 91 -11.17 4.83 15.87
N LEU A 92 -11.56 3.83 16.66
CA LEU A 92 -10.86 2.55 16.74
C LEU A 92 -10.83 1.86 15.37
N MET A 93 -11.96 1.89 14.66
CA MET A 93 -12.03 1.29 13.33
C MET A 93 -11.10 1.99 12.32
N LEU A 94 -11.04 3.33 12.34
CA LEU A 94 -10.09 4.10 11.55
C LEU A 94 -8.64 3.76 11.91
N PHE A 95 -8.34 3.69 13.18
CA PHE A 95 -7.00 3.37 13.67
C PHE A 95 -6.54 1.99 13.21
N PHE A 96 -7.34 0.94 13.46
CA PHE A 96 -6.97 -0.42 13.06
C PHE A 96 -6.98 -0.61 11.55
N ALA A 97 -7.96 -0.04 10.83
CA ALA A 97 -7.97 -0.08 9.36
C ALA A 97 -6.76 0.64 8.74
N HIS A 98 -6.30 1.74 9.36
CA HIS A 98 -5.06 2.41 8.94
C HIS A 98 -3.83 1.54 9.21
N THR A 99 -3.72 0.97 10.41
CA THR A 99 -2.58 0.14 10.85
C THR A 99 -2.41 -1.10 9.98
N TYR A 100 -3.51 -1.81 9.70
CA TYR A 100 -3.49 -3.01 8.83
C TYR A 100 -3.53 -2.69 7.34
N GLY A 101 -3.52 -1.40 6.96
CA GLY A 101 -3.47 -0.97 5.56
C GLY A 101 -4.79 -1.13 4.80
N GLY A 102 -5.92 -1.39 5.47
CA GLY A 102 -7.25 -1.53 4.86
C GLY A 102 -7.71 -0.26 4.12
N LEU A 103 -7.21 0.92 4.52
CA LEU A 103 -7.51 2.18 3.85
C LEU A 103 -6.70 2.42 2.56
N ARG A 104 -5.72 1.55 2.23
CA ARG A 104 -4.92 1.64 0.99
C ARG A 104 -5.66 1.06 -0.22
N ILE A 105 -6.88 1.49 -0.42
CA ILE A 105 -7.78 1.03 -1.46
C ILE A 105 -7.22 1.35 -2.86
N GLY A 106 -7.36 0.40 -3.81
CA GLY A 106 -6.80 0.53 -5.16
C GLY A 106 -5.27 0.43 -5.23
N PHE A 107 -4.61 0.09 -4.11
CA PHE A 107 -3.19 -0.27 -4.06
C PHE A 107 -3.01 -1.77 -3.80
N LEU A 108 -3.78 -2.30 -2.88
CA LEU A 108 -3.79 -3.72 -2.51
C LEU A 108 -4.60 -4.56 -3.51
N ARG A 109 -4.37 -5.87 -3.52
CA ARG A 109 -5.26 -6.81 -4.19
C ARG A 109 -6.60 -6.84 -3.44
N LYS A 110 -7.63 -7.26 -4.12
CA LYS A 110 -8.99 -7.39 -3.54
C LYS A 110 -8.97 -8.17 -2.22
N TRP A 111 -8.35 -9.34 -2.23
CA TRP A 111 -8.29 -10.22 -1.06
C TRP A 111 -7.48 -9.61 0.08
N ASP A 112 -6.37 -8.95 -0.21
CA ASP A 112 -5.55 -8.26 0.80
C ASP A 112 -6.35 -7.16 1.50
N THR A 113 -7.19 -6.41 0.74
CA THR A 113 -8.08 -5.39 1.32
C THR A 113 -9.14 -6.04 2.22
N ILE A 114 -9.75 -7.14 1.80
CA ILE A 114 -10.74 -7.88 2.60
C ILE A 114 -10.10 -8.39 3.90
N TYR A 115 -8.96 -9.06 3.82
CA TYR A 115 -8.24 -9.56 5.00
C TYR A 115 -7.84 -8.46 5.98
N SER A 116 -7.34 -7.33 5.47
CA SER A 116 -6.98 -6.18 6.30
C SER A 116 -8.17 -5.63 7.07
N HIS A 117 -9.34 -5.52 6.41
CA HIS A 117 -10.57 -5.08 7.07
C HIS A 117 -11.12 -6.12 8.04
N MET A 118 -11.08 -7.42 7.70
CA MET A 118 -11.52 -8.49 8.60
C MET A 118 -10.70 -8.49 9.89
N LEU A 119 -9.38 -8.35 9.78
CA LEU A 119 -8.50 -8.29 10.95
C LEU A 119 -8.79 -7.04 11.80
N ALA A 120 -8.99 -5.89 11.16
CA ALA A 120 -9.37 -4.66 11.85
C ALA A 120 -10.69 -4.84 12.61
N VAL A 121 -11.72 -5.41 11.98
CA VAL A 121 -13.02 -5.69 12.60
C VAL A 121 -12.90 -6.61 13.82
N ILE A 122 -12.12 -7.68 13.71
CA ILE A 122 -11.89 -8.61 14.83
C ILE A 122 -11.26 -7.87 16.01
N CYS A 123 -10.20 -7.09 15.76
CA CYS A 123 -9.52 -6.33 16.82
C CYS A 123 -10.44 -5.28 17.46
N VAL A 124 -11.18 -4.52 16.64
CA VAL A 124 -12.10 -3.50 17.15
C VAL A 124 -13.22 -4.12 17.97
N ASN A 125 -13.83 -5.19 17.47
CA ASN A 125 -14.92 -5.86 18.16
C ASN A 125 -14.46 -6.51 19.47
N ALA A 126 -13.24 -7.06 19.51
CA ALA A 126 -12.65 -7.58 20.76
C ALA A 126 -12.45 -6.46 21.80
N VAL A 127 -11.88 -5.31 21.38
CA VAL A 127 -11.71 -4.16 22.26
C VAL A 127 -13.06 -3.62 22.72
N THR A 128 -14.03 -3.52 21.80
CA THR A 128 -15.38 -3.06 22.10
C THR A 128 -16.12 -4.01 23.07
N TYR A 129 -15.94 -5.31 22.93
CA TYR A 129 -16.50 -6.27 23.88
C TYR A 129 -15.98 -6.07 25.29
N ILE A 130 -14.65 -5.93 25.44
CA ILE A 130 -14.03 -5.62 26.73
C ILE A 130 -14.58 -4.31 27.30
N GLN A 131 -14.72 -3.28 26.46
CA GLN A 131 -15.26 -1.98 26.85
C GLN A 131 -16.71 -2.10 27.35
N ILE A 132 -17.56 -2.87 26.67
CA ILE A 132 -18.95 -3.08 27.10
C ILE A 132 -18.99 -3.83 28.43
N CYS A 133 -18.19 -4.89 28.61
CA CYS A 133 -18.10 -5.63 29.86
C CYS A 133 -17.61 -4.74 31.03
N LEU A 134 -16.69 -3.82 30.78
CA LEU A 134 -16.21 -2.85 31.79
C LEU A 134 -17.30 -1.85 32.19
N LEU A 135 -18.12 -1.41 31.24
CA LEU A 135 -19.24 -0.51 31.49
C LEU A 135 -20.35 -1.15 32.31
N ASP A 136 -20.64 -2.42 32.00
CA ASP A 136 -21.71 -3.18 32.67
C ASP A 136 -21.24 -3.88 33.94
N ARG A 137 -19.93 -3.88 34.21
CA ARG A 137 -19.28 -4.59 35.34
C ARG A 137 -19.50 -6.10 35.37
N HIS A 138 -20.11 -6.66 34.34
CA HIS A 138 -20.41 -8.07 34.16
C HIS A 138 -20.05 -8.55 32.80
N PHE A 139 -19.90 -9.87 32.61
CA PHE A 139 -19.74 -10.44 31.28
C PHE A 139 -21.08 -10.39 30.54
N VAL A 140 -21.14 -9.53 29.54
CA VAL A 140 -22.33 -9.33 28.71
C VAL A 140 -22.44 -10.42 27.66
N ASN A 141 -23.67 -10.71 27.21
CA ASN A 141 -23.88 -11.66 26.12
C ASN A 141 -23.16 -11.20 24.84
N ALA A 142 -22.17 -11.97 24.38
CA ALA A 142 -21.40 -11.70 23.17
C ALA A 142 -22.16 -12.00 21.86
N GLY A 143 -23.30 -12.67 21.92
CA GLY A 143 -24.07 -13.14 20.76
C GLY A 143 -24.34 -12.02 19.71
N PRO A 144 -24.92 -10.86 20.11
CA PRO A 144 -25.18 -9.77 19.18
C PRO A 144 -23.91 -9.23 18.51
N LEU A 145 -22.79 -9.17 19.26
CA LEU A 145 -21.49 -8.70 18.73
C LEU A 145 -20.88 -9.69 17.74
N VAL A 146 -21.02 -10.98 18.01
CA VAL A 146 -20.59 -12.05 17.07
C VAL A 146 -21.43 -12.01 15.80
N GLY A 147 -22.75 -11.89 15.92
CA GLY A 147 -23.65 -11.72 14.78
C GLY A 147 -23.30 -10.47 13.95
N MET A 148 -23.01 -9.36 14.63
CA MET A 148 -22.53 -8.14 13.98
C MET A 148 -21.21 -8.37 13.23
N THR A 149 -20.25 -9.09 13.82
CA THR A 149 -18.98 -9.41 13.18
C THR A 149 -19.16 -10.18 11.88
N VAL A 150 -20.05 -11.16 11.86
CA VAL A 150 -20.38 -11.93 10.65
C VAL A 150 -21.00 -11.02 9.57
N LEU A 151 -21.95 -10.17 9.94
CA LEU A 151 -22.55 -9.19 9.02
C LEU A 151 -21.51 -8.21 8.47
N GLN A 152 -20.59 -7.76 9.30
CA GLN A 152 -19.48 -6.89 8.88
C GLN A 152 -18.57 -7.56 7.86
N PHE A 153 -18.28 -8.85 8.02
CA PHE A 153 -17.48 -9.61 7.05
C PHE A 153 -18.18 -9.71 5.69
N ILE A 154 -19.48 -9.99 5.70
CA ILE A 154 -20.29 -10.02 4.48
C ILE A 154 -20.30 -8.64 3.82
N MET A 155 -20.54 -7.59 4.59
CA MET A 155 -20.59 -6.22 4.12
C MET A 155 -19.26 -5.77 3.50
N VAL A 156 -18.12 -6.05 4.14
CA VAL A 156 -16.77 -5.76 3.62
C VAL A 156 -16.54 -6.49 2.30
N THR A 157 -16.94 -7.76 2.22
CA THR A 157 -16.76 -8.56 1.00
C THR A 157 -17.58 -8.00 -0.16
N ILE A 158 -18.85 -7.67 0.07
CA ILE A 158 -19.73 -7.06 -0.95
C ILE A 158 -19.14 -5.70 -1.38
N TRP A 159 -18.82 -4.86 -0.41
CA TRP A 159 -18.27 -3.53 -0.66
C TRP A 159 -16.96 -3.59 -1.48
N ALA A 160 -16.02 -4.46 -1.12
CA ALA A 160 -14.77 -4.64 -1.85
C ALA A 160 -14.99 -5.09 -3.30
N ASN A 161 -15.97 -5.98 -3.54
CA ASN A 161 -16.35 -6.43 -4.88
C ASN A 161 -16.93 -5.31 -5.73
N VAL A 162 -17.88 -4.56 -5.16
CA VAL A 162 -18.54 -3.44 -5.84
C VAL A 162 -17.52 -2.35 -6.17
N PHE A 163 -16.72 -1.96 -5.18
CA PHE A 163 -15.70 -0.94 -5.38
C PHE A 163 -14.70 -1.33 -6.46
N GLN A 164 -14.17 -2.56 -6.45
CA GLN A 164 -13.20 -2.98 -7.44
C GLN A 164 -13.78 -2.97 -8.86
N LYS A 165 -15.04 -3.38 -9.03
CA LYS A 165 -15.72 -3.32 -10.33
C LYS A 165 -15.90 -1.87 -10.81
N VAL A 166 -16.35 -0.98 -9.92
CA VAL A 166 -16.54 0.45 -10.23
C VAL A 166 -15.20 1.13 -10.53
N TYR A 167 -14.21 0.89 -9.65
CA TYR A 167 -12.88 1.48 -9.80
C TYR A 167 -12.18 1.02 -11.09
N GLY A 168 -12.26 -0.26 -11.43
CA GLY A 168 -11.67 -0.81 -12.66
C GLY A 168 -12.32 -0.28 -13.94
N LYS A 169 -13.63 0.05 -13.90
CA LYS A 169 -14.32 0.70 -15.03
C LYS A 169 -13.90 2.17 -15.21
N ILE A 170 -13.73 2.90 -14.10
CA ILE A 170 -13.34 4.32 -14.13
C ILE A 170 -11.85 4.49 -14.45
N PHE A 171 -11.01 3.59 -13.94
CA PHE A 171 -9.56 3.64 -14.09
C PHE A 171 -9.03 2.34 -14.70
N PRO A 172 -9.04 2.21 -16.02
CA PRO A 172 -8.50 1.04 -16.69
C PRO A 172 -7.00 0.87 -16.41
N PRO A 173 -6.46 -0.35 -16.55
CA PRO A 173 -5.04 -0.62 -16.31
C PRO A 173 -4.16 0.22 -17.24
N ARG A 174 -3.08 0.77 -16.69
CA ARG A 174 -2.15 1.62 -17.45
C ARG A 174 -1.34 0.79 -18.43
N LYS A 175 -1.25 1.29 -19.65
CA LYS A 175 -0.38 0.72 -20.69
C LYS A 175 1.07 1.08 -20.38
N MET A 176 1.93 0.07 -20.28
CA MET A 176 3.32 0.23 -19.89
C MET A 176 4.27 -0.42 -20.89
N ILE A 177 5.47 0.14 -20.98
CA ILE A 177 6.60 -0.43 -21.70
C ILE A 177 7.67 -0.85 -20.69
N LEU A 178 8.28 -2.02 -20.91
CA LEU A 178 9.39 -2.53 -20.11
C LEU A 178 10.69 -2.39 -20.89
N VAL A 179 11.62 -1.58 -20.40
CA VAL A 179 12.98 -1.46 -20.93
C VAL A 179 13.87 -2.46 -20.20
N CYS A 180 14.49 -3.37 -20.93
CA CYS A 180 15.36 -4.42 -20.39
C CYS A 180 16.75 -4.38 -21.03
N GLY A 181 17.72 -4.96 -20.32
CA GLY A 181 19.07 -5.17 -20.80
C GLY A 181 19.21 -6.48 -21.58
N GLU A 182 20.36 -7.10 -21.51
CA GLU A 182 20.66 -8.37 -22.21
C GLU A 182 19.80 -9.52 -21.73
N ARG A 183 19.43 -9.53 -20.44
CA ARG A 183 18.56 -10.55 -19.87
C ARG A 183 17.09 -10.16 -20.04
N PRO A 184 16.32 -10.91 -20.82
CA PRO A 184 14.90 -10.63 -20.96
C PRO A 184 14.17 -10.83 -19.62
N ALA A 185 13.44 -9.82 -19.21
CA ALA A 185 12.77 -9.81 -17.92
C ALA A 185 11.35 -10.45 -18.00
N PHE A 186 11.22 -11.62 -18.64
CA PHE A 186 9.93 -12.31 -18.80
C PHE A 186 9.25 -12.58 -17.45
N GLY A 187 10.00 -13.05 -16.46
CA GLY A 187 9.44 -13.29 -15.12
C GLY A 187 8.93 -12.01 -14.43
N LEU A 188 9.54 -10.86 -14.70
CA LEU A 188 9.05 -9.58 -14.22
C LEU A 188 7.78 -9.15 -14.93
N LYS A 189 7.72 -9.33 -16.27
CA LYS A 189 6.53 -9.07 -17.07
C LYS A 189 5.34 -9.89 -16.58
N GLU A 190 5.55 -11.19 -16.36
CA GLU A 190 4.51 -12.08 -15.87
C GLU A 190 4.02 -11.69 -14.47
N LYS A 191 4.94 -11.43 -13.54
CA LYS A 191 4.59 -10.95 -12.19
C LYS A 191 3.81 -9.64 -12.19
N ILE A 192 4.16 -8.68 -13.04
CA ILE A 192 3.46 -7.40 -13.11
C ILE A 192 2.10 -7.58 -13.80
N ASN A 193 2.04 -8.35 -14.89
CA ASN A 193 0.80 -8.64 -15.60
C ASN A 193 -0.15 -9.53 -14.80
N SER A 194 0.32 -10.26 -13.76
CA SER A 194 -0.60 -10.91 -12.80
C SER A 194 -1.50 -9.92 -12.04
N ARG A 195 -1.16 -8.62 -12.08
CA ARG A 195 -1.97 -7.50 -11.58
C ARG A 195 -2.69 -6.78 -12.73
N ASN A 196 -3.45 -7.52 -13.53
CA ASN A 196 -4.22 -7.01 -14.66
C ASN A 196 -5.19 -5.89 -14.31
N ASP A 197 -5.54 -5.79 -13.02
CA ASP A 197 -6.39 -4.72 -12.47
C ASP A 197 -5.72 -3.35 -12.53
N LYS A 198 -4.38 -3.29 -12.62
CA LYS A 198 -3.63 -2.04 -12.45
C LYS A 198 -2.56 -1.79 -13.50
N TYR A 199 -1.91 -2.83 -13.97
CA TYR A 199 -0.74 -2.77 -14.84
C TYR A 199 -0.92 -3.67 -16.05
N ASN A 200 -0.51 -3.17 -17.21
CA ASN A 200 -0.47 -3.96 -18.45
C ASN A 200 0.82 -3.63 -19.21
N ILE A 201 1.80 -4.52 -19.17
CA ILE A 201 3.02 -4.39 -19.96
C ILE A 201 2.71 -4.87 -21.38
N CYS A 202 2.53 -3.89 -22.29
CA CYS A 202 2.21 -4.15 -23.68
C CYS A 202 3.44 -4.56 -24.49
N GLU A 203 4.61 -3.96 -24.19
CA GLU A 203 5.82 -4.13 -24.98
C GLU A 203 7.07 -4.25 -24.10
N MET A 204 8.08 -4.95 -24.64
CA MET A 204 9.42 -5.04 -24.08
C MET A 204 10.41 -4.54 -25.12
N VAL A 205 11.28 -3.58 -24.74
CA VAL A 205 12.32 -3.04 -25.62
C VAL A 205 13.69 -3.29 -24.97
N ASN A 206 14.63 -3.78 -25.81
CA ASN A 206 15.99 -3.98 -25.37
C ASN A 206 16.80 -2.70 -25.57
N ILE A 207 17.59 -2.33 -24.55
CA ILE A 207 18.44 -1.14 -24.57
C ILE A 207 19.48 -1.17 -25.69
N ASN A 208 19.91 -2.37 -26.10
CA ASN A 208 20.91 -2.56 -27.17
C ASN A 208 20.40 -2.15 -28.57
N GLN A 209 19.09 -1.90 -28.72
CA GLN A 209 18.52 -1.36 -29.96
C GLN A 209 18.82 0.12 -30.18
N GLY A 210 19.52 0.76 -29.25
CA GLY A 210 19.93 2.15 -29.29
C GLY A 210 18.97 3.09 -28.56
N MET A 211 19.52 4.08 -27.87
CA MET A 211 18.77 5.03 -27.03
C MET A 211 17.69 5.79 -27.78
N ASN A 212 17.96 6.20 -29.03
CA ASN A 212 16.98 6.91 -29.86
C ASN A 212 15.73 6.05 -30.16
N HIS A 213 15.92 4.76 -30.37
CA HIS A 213 14.81 3.83 -30.56
C HIS A 213 14.00 3.70 -29.28
N VAL A 214 14.66 3.52 -28.14
CA VAL A 214 14.05 3.42 -26.83
C VAL A 214 13.21 4.66 -26.51
N TYR A 215 13.74 5.88 -26.74
CA TYR A 215 13.00 7.12 -26.50
C TYR A 215 11.74 7.24 -27.38
N LYS A 216 11.82 6.90 -28.66
CA LYS A 216 10.66 6.93 -29.56
C LYS A 216 9.56 5.96 -29.09
N ARG A 217 9.93 4.80 -28.56
CA ARG A 217 8.95 3.82 -28.06
C ARG A 217 8.35 4.25 -26.73
N ILE A 218 9.17 4.79 -25.82
CA ILE A 218 8.73 5.31 -24.51
C ILE A 218 7.61 6.35 -24.65
N GLN A 219 7.71 7.25 -25.63
CA GLN A 219 6.72 8.31 -25.87
C GLN A 219 5.31 7.79 -26.20
N GLN A 220 5.19 6.55 -26.64
CA GLN A 220 3.90 5.94 -27.01
C GLN A 220 3.13 5.39 -25.81
N TYR A 221 3.75 5.33 -24.62
CA TYR A 221 3.20 4.74 -23.42
C TYR A 221 3.06 5.72 -22.26
N GLU A 222 2.07 5.49 -21.40
CA GLU A 222 1.83 6.33 -20.22
C GLU A 222 2.87 6.11 -19.11
N CYS A 223 3.45 4.92 -19.07
CA CYS A 223 4.37 4.50 -18.01
C CYS A 223 5.49 3.65 -18.56
N VAL A 224 6.65 3.79 -17.94
CA VAL A 224 7.86 3.03 -18.25
C VAL A 224 8.30 2.23 -17.03
N ILE A 225 8.71 0.99 -17.25
CA ILE A 225 9.41 0.19 -16.25
C ILE A 225 10.84 0.04 -16.72
N ILE A 226 11.78 0.49 -15.92
CA ILE A 226 13.20 0.30 -16.16
C ILE A 226 13.63 -0.97 -15.43
N GLY A 227 13.99 -1.99 -16.20
CA GLY A 227 14.51 -3.26 -15.71
C GLY A 227 15.98 -3.18 -15.29
N ASP A 228 16.66 -4.33 -15.33
CA ASP A 228 18.09 -4.39 -15.05
C ASP A 228 18.91 -3.95 -16.27
N ILE A 229 19.30 -2.69 -16.28
CA ILE A 229 20.13 -2.04 -17.31
C ILE A 229 21.32 -1.35 -16.65
N PRO A 230 22.41 -1.02 -17.40
CA PRO A 230 23.55 -0.28 -16.88
C PRO A 230 23.14 1.07 -16.26
N SER A 231 23.82 1.47 -15.19
CA SER A 231 23.43 2.64 -14.38
C SER A 231 23.45 3.95 -15.16
N GLN A 232 24.38 4.11 -16.12
CA GLN A 232 24.46 5.30 -16.96
C GLN A 232 23.20 5.45 -17.81
N GLN A 233 22.84 4.42 -18.59
CA GLN A 233 21.67 4.42 -19.45
C GLN A 233 20.37 4.53 -18.65
N ARG A 234 20.32 3.90 -17.46
CA ARG A 234 19.20 4.04 -16.53
C ARG A 234 18.98 5.50 -16.14
N ASN A 235 20.05 6.20 -15.76
CA ASN A 235 19.96 7.59 -15.36
C ASN A 235 19.55 8.50 -16.52
N GLU A 236 20.01 8.23 -17.73
CA GLU A 236 19.62 8.97 -18.94
C GLU A 236 18.12 8.77 -19.25
N ILE A 237 17.62 7.54 -19.22
CA ILE A 237 16.18 7.26 -19.41
C ILE A 237 15.35 7.92 -18.31
N MET A 238 15.81 7.84 -17.06
CA MET A 238 15.10 8.45 -15.92
C MET A 238 15.00 9.98 -16.09
N LYS A 239 16.08 10.67 -16.45
CA LYS A 239 16.08 12.10 -16.73
C LYS A 239 15.12 12.45 -17.87
N TYR A 240 15.19 11.71 -18.96
CA TYR A 240 14.30 11.89 -20.11
C TYR A 240 12.82 11.72 -19.74
N CYS A 241 12.49 10.67 -18.99
CA CYS A 241 11.12 10.43 -18.54
C CYS A 241 10.64 11.52 -17.58
N PHE A 242 11.53 12.00 -16.70
CA PHE A 242 11.22 13.09 -15.78
C PHE A 242 10.92 14.40 -16.53
N GLU A 243 11.75 14.78 -17.50
CA GLU A 243 11.54 15.96 -18.36
C GLU A 243 10.23 15.88 -19.16
N LYS A 244 9.83 14.69 -19.58
CA LYS A 244 8.60 14.45 -20.35
C LYS A 244 7.40 14.09 -19.48
N SER A 245 7.50 14.22 -18.15
CA SER A 245 6.43 13.87 -17.18
C SER A 245 5.90 12.44 -17.33
N ILE A 246 6.73 11.52 -17.86
CA ILE A 246 6.38 10.10 -18.04
C ILE A 246 6.59 9.37 -16.72
N ARG A 247 5.57 8.68 -16.23
CA ARG A 247 5.66 7.93 -14.99
C ARG A 247 6.62 6.75 -15.11
N THR A 248 7.65 6.75 -14.29
CA THR A 248 8.73 5.77 -14.33
C THR A 248 8.71 4.88 -13.10
N TYR A 249 8.79 3.57 -13.31
CA TYR A 249 9.06 2.57 -12.29
C TYR A 249 10.43 1.98 -12.54
N MET A 250 11.20 1.75 -11.50
CA MET A 250 12.53 1.16 -11.65
C MET A 250 12.77 0.04 -10.66
N LEU A 251 13.54 -0.95 -11.06
CA LEU A 251 14.09 -1.95 -10.15
C LEU A 251 15.24 -1.30 -9.37
N PRO A 252 15.17 -1.21 -8.04
CA PRO A 252 16.25 -0.61 -7.25
C PRO A 252 17.49 -1.51 -7.31
N LYS A 253 18.66 -0.88 -7.51
CA LYS A 253 19.96 -1.50 -7.32
C LYS A 253 20.40 -1.38 -5.85
N ILE A 254 21.41 -2.13 -5.45
CA ILE A 254 21.92 -2.09 -4.05
C ILE A 254 22.31 -0.66 -3.65
N SER A 255 22.93 0.09 -4.55
CA SER A 255 23.26 1.51 -4.33
C SER A 255 22.04 2.37 -4.01
N ASP A 256 20.91 2.14 -4.71
CA ASP A 256 19.68 2.90 -4.50
C ASP A 256 19.06 2.58 -3.13
N ILE A 257 19.16 1.32 -2.70
CA ILE A 257 18.68 0.88 -1.39
C ILE A 257 19.52 1.52 -0.28
N ILE A 258 20.84 1.57 -0.44
CA ILE A 258 21.77 2.20 0.51
C ILE A 258 21.47 3.72 0.60
N LEU A 259 21.36 4.39 -0.54
CA LEU A 259 21.06 5.83 -0.60
C LEU A 259 19.68 6.17 0.02
N ARG A 260 18.70 5.30 -0.14
CA ARG A 260 17.38 5.49 0.49
C ARG A 260 17.40 5.41 2.02
N GLY A 261 18.36 4.71 2.57
CA GLY A 261 18.57 4.58 4.02
C GLY A 261 19.63 5.54 4.58
N SER A 262 20.17 6.44 3.76
CA SER A 262 21.16 7.42 4.20
C SER A 262 20.51 8.63 4.88
N ASP A 263 21.24 9.26 5.80
CA ASP A 263 20.82 10.47 6.49
C ASP A 263 21.17 11.70 5.63
N ASP A 264 20.22 12.63 5.52
CA ASP A 264 20.48 13.92 4.87
C ASP A 264 21.28 14.83 5.81
N ILE A 265 22.48 15.22 5.37
CA ILE A 265 23.33 16.16 6.09
C ILE A 265 23.53 17.41 5.24
N HIS A 266 23.30 18.57 5.84
CA HIS A 266 23.62 19.85 5.25
C HIS A 266 24.95 20.33 5.80
N LEU A 267 25.98 20.34 4.96
CA LEU A 267 27.26 20.94 5.30
C LEU A 267 27.40 22.25 4.51
N PHE A 268 27.22 23.38 5.19
CA PHE A 268 27.07 24.69 4.57
C PHE A 268 25.92 24.68 3.55
N ASP A 269 26.17 25.06 2.30
CA ASP A 269 25.18 25.11 1.21
C ASP A 269 25.13 23.81 0.37
N SER A 270 25.88 22.78 0.77
CA SER A 270 25.96 21.52 0.03
C SER A 270 25.18 20.42 0.71
N PRO A 271 24.14 19.85 0.06
CA PRO A 271 23.44 18.67 0.56
C PRO A 271 24.35 17.44 0.40
N LEU A 272 24.54 16.69 1.47
CA LEU A 272 25.31 15.46 1.49
C LEU A 272 24.45 14.30 2.01
N LEU A 273 24.60 13.12 1.41
CA LEU A 273 23.99 11.89 1.87
C LEU A 273 25.01 11.06 2.65
N LEU A 274 24.74 10.84 3.93
CA LEU A 274 25.58 10.03 4.79
C LEU A 274 25.07 8.60 4.86
N ALA A 275 25.68 7.69 4.11
CA ALA A 275 25.40 6.27 4.19
C ALA A 275 26.25 5.63 5.29
N ARG A 276 25.61 5.08 6.32
CA ARG A 276 26.27 4.34 7.40
C ARG A 276 25.70 2.94 7.51
N ASN A 277 26.52 1.96 7.75
CA ASN A 277 26.07 0.64 8.18
C ASN A 277 25.99 0.62 9.71
N ASN A 278 25.06 1.39 10.25
CA ASN A 278 24.77 1.35 11.68
C ASN A 278 23.88 0.13 11.92
N GLY A 279 24.34 -0.82 12.72
CA GLY A 279 23.48 -1.89 13.23
C GLY A 279 22.25 -1.30 13.95
N PHE A 280 21.47 -2.15 14.61
CA PHE A 280 20.32 -1.69 15.39
C PHE A 280 20.70 -0.60 16.40
N THR A 281 19.93 0.50 16.43
CA THR A 281 20.07 1.50 17.48
C THR A 281 19.73 0.90 18.85
N PHE A 282 20.16 1.55 19.93
CA PHE A 282 19.85 1.08 21.29
C PHE A 282 18.34 0.89 21.49
N GLU A 283 17.53 1.82 21.03
CA GLU A 283 16.06 1.78 21.10
C GLU A 283 15.48 0.58 20.34
N GLN A 284 15.97 0.32 19.13
CA GLN A 284 15.53 -0.84 18.34
C GLN A 284 15.93 -2.16 19.00
N ARG A 285 17.10 -2.24 19.61
CA ARG A 285 17.55 -3.41 20.39
C ARG A 285 16.68 -3.61 21.63
N LEU A 286 16.35 -2.53 22.34
CA LEU A 286 15.48 -2.57 23.50
C LEU A 286 14.08 -3.05 23.12
N MET A 287 13.46 -2.43 22.09
CA MET A 287 12.14 -2.83 21.59
C MET A 287 12.11 -4.28 21.15
N LYS A 288 13.12 -4.70 20.39
CA LYS A 288 13.26 -6.10 20.01
C LYS A 288 13.31 -7.01 21.23
N ARG A 289 14.13 -6.68 22.25
CA ARG A 289 14.28 -7.49 23.45
C ARG A 289 12.97 -7.58 24.25
N CYS A 290 12.26 -6.48 24.38
CA CYS A 290 10.95 -6.47 25.03
C CYS A 290 9.95 -7.36 24.29
N LEU A 291 9.88 -7.26 22.95
CA LEU A 291 9.02 -8.11 22.14
C LEU A 291 9.41 -9.59 22.24
N ASP A 292 10.70 -9.92 22.21
CA ASP A 292 11.18 -11.28 22.35
C ASP A 292 10.79 -11.88 23.71
N ILE A 293 10.91 -11.10 24.81
CA ILE A 293 10.53 -11.52 26.16
C ILE A 293 9.02 -11.74 26.26
N VAL A 294 8.21 -10.80 25.79
CA VAL A 294 6.75 -10.92 25.82
C VAL A 294 6.28 -12.11 24.99
N ALA A 295 6.79 -12.24 23.77
CA ALA A 295 6.43 -13.35 22.88
C ALA A 295 6.85 -14.71 23.47
N SER A 296 8.04 -14.82 24.04
CA SER A 296 8.52 -16.05 24.65
C SER A 296 7.70 -16.43 25.89
N LEU A 297 7.29 -15.43 26.70
CA LEU A 297 6.44 -15.66 27.87
C LEU A 297 5.05 -16.17 27.46
N ILE A 298 4.44 -15.56 26.46
CA ILE A 298 3.14 -15.99 25.92
C ILE A 298 3.25 -17.43 25.37
N LEU A 299 4.27 -17.70 24.57
CA LEU A 299 4.51 -19.03 24.00
C LEU A 299 4.74 -20.08 25.10
N LEU A 300 5.45 -19.73 26.15
CA LEU A 300 5.70 -20.62 27.29
C LEU A 300 4.40 -20.95 28.02
N VAL A 301 3.52 -19.96 28.25
CA VAL A 301 2.21 -20.17 28.86
C VAL A 301 1.34 -21.08 28.00
N VAL A 302 1.31 -20.85 26.68
CA VAL A 302 0.51 -21.65 25.73
C VAL A 302 1.06 -23.07 25.58
N ALA A 303 2.37 -23.24 25.59
CA ALA A 303 3.03 -24.55 25.46
C ALA A 303 3.07 -25.32 26.79
N SER A 304 2.95 -24.66 27.93
CA SER A 304 3.08 -25.30 29.26
C SER A 304 2.17 -26.52 29.49
N PRO A 305 0.87 -26.54 29.09
CA PRO A 305 0.04 -27.71 29.27
C PRO A 305 0.52 -28.91 28.43
N ILE A 306 1.01 -28.67 27.22
CA ILE A 306 1.55 -29.71 26.34
C ILE A 306 2.86 -30.26 26.95
N MET A 307 3.72 -29.35 27.42
CA MET A 307 4.98 -29.73 28.07
C MET A 307 4.76 -30.56 29.36
N LEU A 308 3.72 -30.21 30.15
CA LEU A 308 3.35 -30.97 31.34
C LEU A 308 2.85 -32.38 31.00
N VAL A 309 2.00 -32.50 29.98
CA VAL A 309 1.49 -33.81 29.52
C VAL A 309 2.64 -34.69 29.01
N THR A 310 3.55 -34.13 28.21
CA THR A 310 4.72 -34.88 27.69
C THR A 310 5.68 -35.25 28.81
N ALA A 311 5.93 -34.37 29.77
CA ALA A 311 6.77 -34.67 30.94
C ALA A 311 6.17 -35.80 31.80
N ALA A 312 4.86 -35.79 32.01
CA ALA A 312 4.15 -36.86 32.72
C ALA A 312 4.21 -38.19 31.96
N ALA A 313 4.05 -38.17 30.65
CA ALA A 313 4.13 -39.35 29.79
C ALA A 313 5.55 -40.01 29.85
N ILE A 314 6.60 -39.21 29.75
CA ILE A 314 8.00 -39.69 29.84
C ILE A 314 8.22 -40.30 31.22
N LYS A 315 7.76 -39.67 32.30
CA LYS A 315 7.96 -40.16 33.67
C LYS A 315 7.19 -41.48 33.94
N LEU A 316 6.04 -41.64 33.33
CA LEU A 316 5.24 -42.85 33.44
C LEU A 316 5.74 -44.00 32.60
N GLN A 317 6.36 -43.73 31.44
CA GLN A 317 6.82 -44.74 30.50
C GLN A 317 8.19 -45.31 30.89
N ASP A 318 9.20 -44.46 31.12
CA ASP A 318 10.60 -44.86 31.25
C ASP A 318 11.25 -44.45 32.59
N GLY A 319 10.60 -43.64 33.42
CA GLY A 319 11.16 -43.06 34.64
C GLY A 319 12.35 -42.12 34.41
N GLY A 320 12.69 -41.83 33.16
CA GLY A 320 13.87 -41.07 32.75
C GLY A 320 13.81 -39.57 33.07
N ASP A 321 14.89 -38.86 32.75
CA ASP A 321 14.98 -37.41 32.92
C ASP A 321 14.08 -36.69 31.93
N ILE A 322 13.27 -35.75 32.44
CA ILE A 322 12.32 -34.95 31.64
C ILE A 322 13.06 -33.99 30.69
N ILE A 323 14.25 -33.55 31.10
CA ILE A 323 15.10 -32.65 30.32
C ILE A 323 16.38 -33.36 29.90
N HIS A 324 16.54 -33.57 28.62
CA HIS A 324 17.79 -34.15 28.07
C HIS A 324 18.88 -33.11 28.07
N LYS A 325 20.02 -33.41 28.73
CA LYS A 325 21.21 -32.56 28.68
C LYS A 325 22.13 -33.06 27.56
N GLN A 326 22.42 -32.20 26.61
CA GLN A 326 23.44 -32.39 25.59
C GLN A 326 24.78 -31.87 26.07
#